data_22fc6d0be4cbe39251afe5ae4de8ef10
#
_entry.id   22fc6d0be4cbe39251afe5ae4de8ef10
#
_cell.length_a   1.000
_cell.length_b   1.000
_cell.length_c   1.000
_cell.angle_alpha   90.00
_cell.angle_beta   90.00
_cell.angle_gamma   90.00
#
_symmetry.space_group_name_H-M   'P 1'
#
loop_
_entity.id
_entity.type
_entity.pdbx_description
1 polymer ?
#
loop_
_entity_poly.entity_id
_entity_poly.type
_entity_poly.pdbx_seq_one_letter_code
_entity_poly.pdbx_strand_id
1 'polypeptide(L)'
;MFSNNNRISTRQVFRLFVFDFVGESTLILPSQLAAFAGNDGLASIVLGGIMGSLYLWYLAYVLKKMETDLVTYMERILPAWMKKILLVLLLVYFTGMAGYGAYIFSDVIQKGLIAGESFPLILILVLLTAGYAVCGGIESRARVYEILFVVLFVLLAVMLLIAAGDLEMEYLYGFFQADTGSVMKGSLAVFFCLMPLFLLAFFPSYVQKAKWGKLVHAVHAAMWFAIGVLADRKSV
;
A
#
# COMPACT_ATOMS: atom_id res chain seq x y z
N MET A 1 -9.87 7.02 29.55
CA MET A 1 -10.37 5.64 29.60
C MET A 1 -10.49 5.16 28.15
N PHE A 2 -9.55 4.36 27.68
CA PHE A 2 -9.52 3.91 26.28
C PHE A 2 -10.29 2.59 26.22
N SER A 3 -11.45 2.59 25.55
CA SER A 3 -12.20 1.36 25.37
C SER A 3 -11.52 0.50 24.31
N ASN A 4 -11.00 -0.65 24.69
CA ASN A 4 -10.51 -1.70 23.79
C ASN A 4 -11.71 -2.37 23.11
N ASN A 5 -12.30 -1.71 22.11
CA ASN A 5 -13.47 -2.24 21.40
C ASN A 5 -13.14 -2.76 19.98
N ASN A 6 -11.86 -2.87 19.65
CA ASN A 6 -11.35 -3.31 18.33
C ASN A 6 -11.97 -2.55 17.14
N ARG A 7 -12.35 -1.28 17.34
CA ARG A 7 -12.93 -0.43 16.29
C ARG A 7 -11.99 0.70 15.94
N ILE A 8 -11.87 0.96 14.66
CA ILE A 8 -11.06 2.05 14.10
C ILE A 8 -11.94 3.05 13.36
N SER A 9 -11.52 4.31 13.38
CA SER A 9 -12.21 5.39 12.67
C SER A 9 -11.79 5.44 11.19
N THR A 10 -12.62 6.03 10.34
CA THR A 10 -12.28 6.26 8.92
C THR A 10 -10.97 7.03 8.74
N ARG A 11 -10.68 7.99 9.64
CA ARG A 11 -9.43 8.75 9.65
C ARG A 11 -8.22 7.86 9.94
N GLN A 12 -8.35 6.90 10.84
CA GLN A 12 -7.28 5.92 11.13
C GLN A 12 -7.05 4.98 9.96
N VAL A 13 -8.12 4.54 9.29
CA VAL A 13 -7.99 3.73 8.06
C VAL A 13 -7.27 4.50 6.96
N PHE A 14 -7.61 5.78 6.74
CA PHE A 14 -6.88 6.63 5.79
C PHE A 14 -5.38 6.62 6.07
N ARG A 15 -4.98 6.85 7.33
CA ARG A 15 -3.57 6.88 7.72
C ARG A 15 -2.88 5.54 7.55
N LEU A 16 -3.56 4.43 7.89
CA LEU A 16 -3.06 3.09 7.67
C LEU A 16 -2.72 2.87 6.18
N PHE A 17 -3.67 3.17 5.28
CA PHE A 17 -3.45 3.02 3.84
C PHE A 17 -2.40 3.99 3.27
N VAL A 18 -2.30 5.22 3.79
CA VAL A 18 -1.21 6.13 3.41
C VAL A 18 0.15 5.50 3.74
N PHE A 19 0.31 4.94 4.94
CA PHE A 19 1.56 4.28 5.30
C PHE A 19 1.86 3.06 4.45
N ASP A 20 0.84 2.21 4.22
CA ASP A 20 1.02 1.01 3.42
C ASP A 20 1.39 1.38 1.97
N PHE A 21 0.68 2.32 1.33
CA PHE A 21 0.97 2.73 -0.04
C PHE A 21 2.27 3.52 -0.18
N VAL A 22 2.53 4.50 0.67
CA VAL A 22 3.77 5.30 0.62
C VAL A 22 4.96 4.41 0.93
N GLY A 23 4.87 3.56 1.96
CA GLY A 23 5.96 2.66 2.35
C GLY A 23 6.32 1.70 1.23
N GLU A 24 5.36 0.96 0.69
CA GLU A 24 5.58 -0.02 -0.36
C GLU A 24 6.01 0.64 -1.68
N SER A 25 5.30 1.69 -2.09
CA SER A 25 5.57 2.36 -3.35
C SER A 25 6.93 3.07 -3.38
N THR A 26 7.35 3.72 -2.29
CA THR A 26 8.65 4.41 -2.26
C THR A 26 9.85 3.47 -2.24
N LEU A 27 9.70 2.25 -1.73
CA LEU A 27 10.77 1.27 -1.67
C LEU A 27 10.94 0.49 -2.98
N ILE A 28 9.86 0.19 -3.68
CA ILE A 28 9.86 -0.77 -4.80
C ILE A 28 9.70 -0.08 -6.15
N LEU A 29 8.74 0.84 -6.27
CA LEU A 29 8.33 1.38 -7.56
C LEU A 29 9.39 2.18 -8.31
N PRO A 30 10.25 3.01 -7.69
CA PRO A 30 11.22 3.78 -8.45
C PRO A 30 12.15 2.91 -9.29
N SER A 31 12.69 1.84 -8.71
CA SER A 31 13.55 0.90 -9.41
C SER A 31 12.84 0.12 -10.51
N GLN A 32 11.60 -0.28 -10.27
CA GLN A 32 10.79 -1.00 -11.26
C GLN A 32 10.36 -0.10 -12.42
N LEU A 33 9.97 1.14 -12.15
CA LEU A 33 9.61 2.10 -13.19
C LEU A 33 10.79 2.47 -14.05
N ALA A 34 11.96 2.70 -13.45
CA ALA A 34 13.19 2.94 -14.21
C ALA A 34 13.53 1.75 -15.13
N ALA A 35 13.37 0.52 -14.63
CA ALA A 35 13.65 -0.70 -15.39
C ALA A 35 12.64 -0.97 -16.52
N PHE A 36 11.35 -0.66 -16.34
CA PHE A 36 10.29 -1.01 -17.28
C PHE A 36 9.91 0.12 -18.23
N ALA A 37 9.82 1.34 -17.74
CA ALA A 37 9.25 2.48 -18.47
C ALA A 37 10.26 3.60 -18.73
N GLY A 38 11.43 3.59 -18.11
CA GLY A 38 12.44 4.64 -18.29
C GLY A 38 11.84 6.04 -18.11
N ASN A 39 11.96 6.90 -19.10
CA ASN A 39 11.47 8.29 -19.08
C ASN A 39 9.92 8.38 -18.99
N ASP A 40 9.19 7.35 -19.42
CA ASP A 40 7.72 7.31 -19.39
C ASP A 40 7.15 6.76 -18.05
N GLY A 41 7.98 6.72 -17.01
CA GLY A 41 7.55 6.31 -15.67
C GLY A 41 6.33 7.07 -15.15
N LEU A 42 6.23 8.37 -15.44
CA LEU A 42 5.09 9.19 -15.03
C LEU A 42 3.77 8.76 -15.70
N ALA A 43 3.83 8.46 -17.02
CA ALA A 43 2.65 7.92 -17.73
C ALA A 43 2.21 6.57 -17.14
N SER A 44 3.18 5.71 -16.78
CA SER A 44 2.92 4.44 -16.11
C SER A 44 2.28 4.62 -14.73
N ILE A 45 2.72 5.62 -13.95
CA ILE A 45 2.16 5.95 -12.64
C ILE A 45 0.70 6.40 -12.76
N VAL A 46 0.40 7.31 -13.69
CA VAL A 46 -0.96 7.81 -13.91
C VAL A 46 -1.89 6.68 -14.37
N LEU A 47 -1.46 5.89 -15.35
CA LEU A 47 -2.26 4.78 -15.87
C LEU A 47 -2.49 3.70 -14.81
N GLY A 48 -1.47 3.33 -14.04
CA GLY A 48 -1.58 2.41 -12.92
C GLY A 48 -2.51 2.93 -11.81
N GLY A 49 -2.47 4.24 -11.52
CA GLY A 49 -3.39 4.90 -10.60
C GLY A 49 -4.85 4.87 -11.06
N ILE A 50 -5.09 5.05 -12.38
CA ILE A 50 -6.44 4.88 -12.97
C ILE A 50 -6.91 3.43 -12.82
N MET A 51 -6.06 2.45 -13.12
CA MET A 51 -6.38 1.03 -12.92
C MET A 51 -6.69 0.73 -11.44
N GLY A 52 -5.92 1.27 -10.50
CA GLY A 52 -6.17 1.17 -9.07
C GLY A 52 -7.48 1.81 -8.65
N SER A 53 -7.86 2.95 -9.25
CA SER A 53 -9.14 3.61 -8.99
C SER A 53 -10.33 2.76 -9.46
N LEU A 54 -10.24 2.17 -10.64
CA LEU A 54 -11.26 1.24 -11.15
C LEU A 54 -11.39 0.01 -10.27
N TYR A 55 -10.26 -0.55 -9.83
CA TYR A 55 -10.24 -1.67 -8.89
C TYR A 55 -10.88 -1.31 -7.54
N LEU A 56 -10.56 -0.14 -6.98
CA LEU A 56 -11.16 0.33 -5.73
C LEU A 56 -12.68 0.53 -5.88
N TRP A 57 -13.16 1.06 -6.99
CA TRP A 57 -14.60 1.23 -7.24
C TRP A 57 -15.31 -0.11 -7.37
N TYR A 58 -14.71 -1.06 -8.09
CA TYR A 58 -15.22 -2.43 -8.16
C TYR A 58 -15.29 -3.07 -6.77
N LEU A 59 -14.21 -2.97 -5.99
CA LEU A 59 -14.15 -3.48 -4.63
C LEU A 59 -15.22 -2.82 -3.74
N ALA A 60 -15.38 -1.51 -3.82
CA ALA A 60 -16.40 -0.77 -3.08
C ALA A 60 -17.84 -1.22 -3.44
N TYR A 61 -18.09 -1.52 -4.72
CA TYR A 61 -19.37 -2.07 -5.18
C TYR A 61 -19.63 -3.45 -4.56
N VAL A 62 -18.63 -4.33 -4.56
CA VAL A 62 -18.72 -5.67 -3.96
C VAL A 62 -18.96 -5.55 -2.45
N LEU A 63 -18.19 -4.71 -1.76
CA LEU A 63 -18.29 -4.50 -0.31
C LEU A 63 -19.66 -3.97 0.13
N LYS A 64 -20.29 -3.10 -0.67
CA LYS A 64 -21.66 -2.65 -0.39
C LYS A 64 -22.67 -3.79 -0.39
N LYS A 65 -22.47 -4.81 -1.23
CA LYS A 65 -23.33 -6.01 -1.31
C LYS A 65 -23.06 -7.01 -0.20
N MET A 66 -21.82 -7.04 0.29
CA MET A 66 -21.41 -8.04 1.30
C MET A 66 -22.00 -7.80 2.68
N GLU A 67 -22.26 -6.54 3.08
CA GLU A 67 -22.76 -6.12 4.41
C GLU A 67 -21.94 -6.61 5.61
N THR A 68 -21.05 -7.57 5.42
CA THR A 68 -20.19 -8.22 6.43
C THR A 68 -18.76 -8.29 5.91
N ASP A 69 -17.81 -8.76 6.73
CA ASP A 69 -16.45 -9.08 6.27
C ASP A 69 -16.44 -10.25 5.27
N LEU A 70 -15.36 -10.32 4.50
CA LEU A 70 -15.19 -11.31 3.44
C LEU A 70 -15.38 -12.75 3.94
N VAL A 71 -14.82 -13.08 5.10
CA VAL A 71 -14.87 -14.45 5.65
C VAL A 71 -16.30 -14.84 5.96
N THR A 72 -17.03 -13.98 6.68
CA THR A 72 -18.45 -14.20 7.02
C THR A 72 -19.34 -14.26 5.79
N TYR A 73 -19.03 -13.43 4.77
CA TYR A 73 -19.77 -13.46 3.51
C TYR A 73 -19.55 -14.78 2.74
N MET A 74 -18.31 -15.26 2.68
CA MET A 74 -17.97 -16.55 2.08
C MET A 74 -18.68 -17.71 2.79
N GLU A 75 -18.86 -17.63 4.12
CA GLU A 75 -19.60 -18.65 4.89
C GLU A 75 -21.07 -18.79 4.48
N ARG A 76 -21.69 -17.70 4.03
CA ARG A 76 -23.10 -17.69 3.62
C ARG A 76 -23.33 -18.19 2.20
N ILE A 77 -22.34 -18.04 1.30
CA ILE A 77 -22.53 -18.28 -0.13
C ILE A 77 -21.86 -19.58 -0.59
N LEU A 78 -20.73 -19.94 0.01
CA LEU A 78 -19.89 -21.03 -0.49
C LEU A 78 -20.06 -22.30 0.33
N PRO A 79 -20.05 -23.48 -0.33
CA PRO A 79 -19.97 -24.75 0.36
C PRO A 79 -18.66 -24.85 1.16
N ALA A 80 -18.69 -25.63 2.25
CA ALA A 80 -17.60 -25.70 3.22
C ALA A 80 -16.22 -26.04 2.63
N TRP A 81 -16.16 -26.90 1.61
CA TRP A 81 -14.91 -27.29 0.96
C TRP A 81 -14.32 -26.15 0.13
N MET A 82 -15.16 -25.41 -0.61
CA MET A 82 -14.74 -24.28 -1.44
C MET A 82 -14.23 -23.11 -0.58
N LYS A 83 -14.93 -22.83 0.53
CA LYS A 83 -14.46 -21.86 1.54
C LYS A 83 -13.07 -22.20 2.06
N LYS A 84 -12.82 -23.46 2.44
CA LYS A 84 -11.51 -23.90 2.94
C LYS A 84 -10.41 -23.67 1.92
N ILE A 85 -10.64 -24.03 0.66
CA ILE A 85 -9.65 -23.80 -0.42
C ILE A 85 -9.34 -22.31 -0.57
N LEU A 86 -10.36 -21.46 -0.64
CA LEU A 86 -10.16 -20.02 -0.79
C LEU A 86 -9.44 -19.41 0.41
N LEU A 87 -9.76 -19.82 1.64
CA LEU A 87 -9.05 -19.36 2.84
C LEU A 87 -7.58 -19.78 2.83
N VAL A 88 -7.27 -20.99 2.40
CA VAL A 88 -5.86 -21.45 2.25
C VAL A 88 -5.15 -20.64 1.19
N LEU A 89 -5.76 -20.37 0.04
CA LEU A 89 -5.18 -19.53 -1.00
C LEU A 89 -4.92 -18.11 -0.52
N LEU A 90 -5.85 -17.52 0.22
CA LEU A 90 -5.67 -16.20 0.85
C LEU A 90 -4.55 -16.21 1.88
N LEU A 91 -4.47 -17.26 2.69
CA LEU A 91 -3.39 -17.42 3.67
C LEU A 91 -2.02 -17.47 2.99
N VAL A 92 -1.88 -18.29 1.94
CA VAL A 92 -0.64 -18.40 1.16
C VAL A 92 -0.30 -17.05 0.51
N TYR A 93 -1.28 -16.38 -0.09
CA TYR A 93 -1.10 -15.06 -0.69
C TYR A 93 -0.59 -14.03 0.32
N PHE A 94 -1.27 -13.87 1.46
CA PHE A 94 -0.86 -12.88 2.46
C PHE A 94 0.47 -13.24 3.13
N THR A 95 0.76 -14.52 3.35
CA THR A 95 2.06 -14.96 3.86
C THR A 95 3.18 -14.63 2.88
N GLY A 96 2.95 -14.88 1.58
CA GLY A 96 3.90 -14.52 0.53
C GLY A 96 4.14 -13.02 0.45
N MET A 97 3.08 -12.19 0.49
CA MET A 97 3.18 -10.73 0.49
C MET A 97 3.92 -10.20 1.73
N ALA A 98 3.61 -10.74 2.92
CA ALA A 98 4.30 -10.36 4.15
C ALA A 98 5.77 -10.74 4.13
N GLY A 99 6.10 -11.94 3.63
CA GLY A 99 7.48 -12.40 3.46
C GLY A 99 8.28 -11.55 2.48
N TYR A 100 7.66 -11.21 1.34
CA TYR A 100 8.27 -10.33 0.34
C TYR A 100 8.49 -8.92 0.89
N GLY A 101 7.51 -8.34 1.58
CA GLY A 101 7.66 -7.04 2.24
C GLY A 101 8.78 -7.05 3.29
N ALA A 102 8.86 -8.08 4.13
CA ALA A 102 9.93 -8.23 5.11
C ALA A 102 11.31 -8.35 4.43
N TYR A 103 11.41 -9.09 3.32
CA TYR A 103 12.63 -9.21 2.53
C TYR A 103 13.09 -7.85 1.99
N ILE A 104 12.22 -7.12 1.28
CA ILE A 104 12.53 -5.80 0.71
C ILE A 104 12.95 -4.82 1.82
N PHE A 105 12.20 -4.77 2.92
CA PHE A 105 12.51 -3.87 4.03
C PHE A 105 13.87 -4.19 4.66
N SER A 106 14.19 -5.47 4.82
CA SER A 106 15.49 -5.92 5.33
C SER A 106 16.65 -5.58 4.39
N ASP A 107 16.42 -5.70 3.07
CA ASP A 107 17.41 -5.35 2.03
C ASP A 107 17.73 -3.85 2.05
N VAL A 108 16.71 -3.01 2.19
CA VAL A 108 16.88 -1.55 2.30
C VAL A 108 17.64 -1.18 3.59
N ILE A 109 17.32 -1.81 4.72
CA ILE A 109 18.04 -1.60 5.98
C ILE A 109 19.51 -2.00 5.83
N GLN A 110 19.77 -3.18 5.27
CA GLN A 110 21.13 -3.66 5.09
C GLN A 110 21.96 -2.73 4.21
N LYS A 111 21.42 -2.32 3.05
CA LYS A 111 22.14 -1.49 2.09
C LYS A 111 22.26 -0.03 2.52
N GLY A 112 21.21 0.52 3.15
CA GLY A 112 21.12 1.94 3.46
C GLY A 112 21.56 2.33 4.86
N LEU A 113 21.42 1.45 5.86
CA LEU A 113 21.62 1.81 7.26
C LEU A 113 22.75 1.03 7.93
N ILE A 114 22.87 -0.29 7.67
CA ILE A 114 23.77 -1.16 8.42
C ILE A 114 24.57 -2.03 7.40
N ALA A 115 25.33 -1.35 6.56
CA ALA A 115 26.16 -2.04 5.57
C ALA A 115 27.21 -2.93 6.26
N GLY A 116 27.27 -4.20 5.83
CA GLY A 116 28.21 -5.20 6.38
C GLY A 116 27.60 -6.19 7.39
N GLU A 117 26.40 -5.91 7.90
CA GLU A 117 25.71 -6.85 8.78
C GLU A 117 25.04 -8.00 7.99
N SER A 118 24.82 -9.10 8.70
CA SER A 118 24.25 -10.31 8.14
C SER A 118 22.76 -10.11 7.80
N PHE A 119 22.39 -10.26 6.51
CA PHE A 119 21.00 -10.16 6.05
C PHE A 119 20.02 -11.05 6.85
N PRO A 120 20.31 -12.34 7.15
CA PRO A 120 19.42 -13.15 7.95
C PRO A 120 19.14 -12.58 9.34
N LEU A 121 20.12 -11.96 9.98
CA LEU A 121 19.95 -11.34 11.29
C LEU A 121 18.95 -10.17 11.21
N ILE A 122 19.13 -9.30 10.23
CA ILE A 122 18.22 -8.16 9.99
C ILE A 122 16.80 -8.66 9.72
N LEU A 123 16.66 -9.66 8.85
CA LEU A 123 15.36 -10.25 8.52
C LEU A 123 14.65 -10.85 9.74
N ILE A 124 15.37 -11.56 10.60
CA ILE A 124 14.82 -12.11 11.85
C ILE A 124 14.34 -10.98 12.76
N LEU A 125 15.13 -9.91 12.93
CA LEU A 125 14.74 -8.77 13.75
C LEU A 125 13.50 -8.04 13.20
N VAL A 126 13.41 -7.87 11.88
CA VAL A 126 12.24 -7.31 11.21
C VAL A 126 11.01 -8.18 11.45
N LEU A 127 11.11 -9.50 11.29
CA LEU A 127 9.99 -10.42 11.52
C LEU A 127 9.56 -10.45 12.99
N LEU A 128 10.49 -10.43 13.94
CA LEU A 128 10.16 -10.36 15.37
C LEU A 128 9.45 -9.06 15.72
N THR A 129 9.92 -7.93 15.19
CA THR A 129 9.30 -6.61 15.41
C THR A 129 7.90 -6.56 14.81
N ALA A 130 7.72 -7.07 13.58
CA ALA A 130 6.42 -7.16 12.93
C ALA A 130 5.47 -8.08 13.71
N GLY A 131 5.94 -9.25 14.17
CA GLY A 131 5.18 -10.17 15.01
C GLY A 131 4.72 -9.53 16.32
N TYR A 132 5.61 -8.81 17.00
CA TYR A 132 5.26 -8.06 18.20
C TYR A 132 4.19 -6.98 17.92
N ALA A 133 4.33 -6.23 16.82
CA ALA A 133 3.35 -5.21 16.43
C ALA A 133 1.97 -5.81 16.15
N VAL A 134 1.89 -7.01 15.56
CA VAL A 134 0.63 -7.72 15.30
C VAL A 134 -0.07 -8.13 16.58
N CYS A 135 0.67 -8.54 17.62
CA CYS A 135 0.09 -8.90 18.93
C CYS A 135 -0.67 -7.73 19.59
N GLY A 136 -0.32 -6.48 19.28
CA GLY A 136 -1.02 -5.30 19.75
C GLY A 136 -2.42 -5.06 19.15
N GLY A 137 -2.78 -5.80 18.08
CA GLY A 137 -4.03 -5.67 17.36
C GLY A 137 -4.12 -4.41 16.48
N ILE A 138 -5.20 -4.36 15.68
CA ILE A 138 -5.40 -3.30 14.68
C ILE A 138 -5.58 -1.89 15.31
N GLU A 139 -6.18 -1.81 16.48
CA GLU A 139 -6.41 -0.55 17.18
C GLU A 139 -5.09 0.07 17.66
N SER A 140 -4.18 -0.74 18.23
CA SER A 140 -2.87 -0.30 18.66
C SER A 140 -2.04 0.20 17.47
N ARG A 141 -2.03 -0.56 16.37
CA ARG A 141 -1.38 -0.19 15.12
C ARG A 141 -1.92 1.14 14.57
N ALA A 142 -3.24 1.31 14.57
CA ALA A 142 -3.88 2.53 14.09
C ALA A 142 -3.50 3.77 14.93
N ARG A 143 -3.33 3.62 16.24
CA ARG A 143 -2.89 4.70 17.14
C ARG A 143 -1.43 5.06 16.91
N VAL A 144 -0.55 4.08 16.75
CA VAL A 144 0.87 4.32 16.41
C VAL A 144 0.97 5.09 15.10
N TYR A 145 0.20 4.70 14.08
CA TYR A 145 0.19 5.40 12.80
C TYR A 145 -0.40 6.81 12.88
N GLU A 146 -1.27 7.10 13.84
CA GLU A 146 -1.73 8.48 14.10
C GLU A 146 -0.58 9.40 14.52
N ILE A 147 0.32 8.92 15.35
CA ILE A 147 1.48 9.67 15.82
C ILE A 147 2.52 9.77 14.68
N LEU A 148 2.86 8.63 14.08
CA LEU A 148 3.86 8.58 13.01
C LEU A 148 3.43 9.34 11.76
N PHE A 149 2.11 9.53 11.53
CA PHE A 149 1.60 10.26 10.38
C PHE A 149 2.13 11.69 10.32
N VAL A 150 2.20 12.38 11.46
CA VAL A 150 2.75 13.73 11.52
C VAL A 150 4.24 13.73 11.17
N VAL A 151 4.98 12.77 11.70
CA VAL A 151 6.43 12.62 11.40
C VAL A 151 6.63 12.33 9.90
N LEU A 152 5.89 11.37 9.36
CA LEU A 152 5.94 11.04 7.93
C LEU A 152 5.65 12.26 7.06
N PHE A 153 4.60 13.03 7.41
CA PHE A 153 4.19 14.18 6.61
C PHE A 153 5.24 15.29 6.62
N VAL A 154 5.85 15.54 7.79
CA VAL A 154 6.94 16.53 7.91
C VAL A 154 8.15 16.08 7.08
N LEU A 155 8.56 14.81 7.19
CA LEU A 155 9.69 14.28 6.40
C LEU A 155 9.43 14.34 4.91
N LEU A 156 8.23 13.95 4.46
CA LEU A 156 7.84 14.07 3.05
C LEU A 156 7.83 15.52 2.58
N ALA A 157 7.28 16.45 3.37
CA ALA A 157 7.26 17.87 3.01
C ALA A 157 8.68 18.42 2.86
N VAL A 158 9.59 18.08 3.77
CA VAL A 158 11.00 18.49 3.69
C VAL A 158 11.66 17.89 2.42
N MET A 159 11.44 16.61 2.14
CA MET A 159 11.97 15.97 0.93
C MET A 159 11.45 16.62 -0.34
N LEU A 160 10.14 16.91 -0.41
CA LEU A 160 9.53 17.58 -1.56
C LEU A 160 10.06 19.01 -1.74
N LEU A 161 10.27 19.75 -0.66
CA LEU A 161 10.86 21.10 -0.72
C LEU A 161 12.31 21.07 -1.23
N ILE A 162 13.10 20.10 -0.80
CA ILE A 162 14.47 19.93 -1.32
C ILE A 162 14.44 19.54 -2.80
N ALA A 163 13.60 18.59 -3.18
CA ALA A 163 13.47 18.13 -4.56
C ALA A 163 12.95 19.21 -5.51
N ALA A 164 12.07 20.10 -5.02
CA ALA A 164 11.51 21.20 -5.81
C ALA A 164 12.58 22.20 -6.28
N GLY A 165 13.68 22.34 -5.54
CA GLY A 165 14.82 23.20 -5.93
C GLY A 165 15.58 22.68 -7.17
N ASP A 166 15.48 21.38 -7.45
CA ASP A 166 16.22 20.71 -8.53
C ASP A 166 15.31 20.29 -9.71
N LEU A 167 14.07 20.79 -9.76
CA LEU A 167 13.13 20.44 -10.84
C LEU A 167 13.60 21.04 -12.17
N GLU A 168 14.06 20.17 -13.07
CA GLU A 168 14.32 20.51 -14.46
C GLU A 168 13.06 20.19 -15.28
N MET A 169 12.39 21.23 -15.79
CA MET A 169 11.18 21.11 -16.63
C MET A 169 11.41 20.27 -17.90
N GLU A 170 12.64 20.10 -18.31
CA GLU A 170 13.03 19.33 -19.50
C GLU A 170 12.60 17.86 -19.42
N TYR A 171 12.56 17.28 -18.20
CA TYR A 171 12.10 15.90 -17.97
C TYR A 171 10.57 15.72 -18.08
N LEU A 172 9.80 16.80 -18.10
CA LEU A 172 8.35 16.77 -18.32
C LEU A 172 7.95 16.70 -19.80
N TYR A 173 8.87 17.05 -20.70
CA TYR A 173 8.59 17.08 -22.14
C TYR A 173 8.77 15.74 -22.87
N GLY A 174 9.28 14.70 -22.18
CA GLY A 174 9.55 13.37 -22.73
C GLY A 174 8.40 12.37 -22.71
N PHE A 175 7.15 12.83 -22.56
CA PHE A 175 6.00 11.92 -22.52
C PHE A 175 5.82 11.14 -23.83
N PHE A 176 5.60 9.83 -23.73
CA PHE A 176 5.29 8.92 -24.83
C PHE A 176 6.46 8.64 -25.81
N GLN A 177 7.70 8.59 -25.32
CA GLN A 177 8.85 8.14 -26.11
C GLN A 177 9.06 6.63 -26.03
N ALA A 178 8.59 5.99 -24.95
CA ALA A 178 8.72 4.55 -24.79
C ALA A 178 7.63 3.79 -25.55
N ASP A 179 7.96 2.55 -25.88
CA ASP A 179 6.98 1.62 -26.43
C ASP A 179 5.79 1.42 -25.49
N THR A 180 4.58 1.37 -26.04
CA THR A 180 3.34 1.15 -25.31
C THR A 180 3.40 -0.06 -24.38
N GLY A 181 4.14 -1.12 -24.77
CA GLY A 181 4.37 -2.31 -23.97
C GLY A 181 5.16 -2.01 -22.69
N SER A 182 6.12 -1.12 -22.74
CA SER A 182 6.95 -0.69 -21.61
C SER A 182 6.14 0.12 -20.60
N VAL A 183 5.33 1.06 -21.09
CA VAL A 183 4.39 1.84 -20.25
C VAL A 183 3.39 0.92 -19.57
N MET A 184 2.88 -0.08 -20.28
CA MET A 184 1.93 -1.04 -19.72
C MET A 184 2.57 -1.90 -18.60
N LYS A 185 3.83 -2.34 -18.78
CA LYS A 185 4.56 -3.08 -17.73
C LYS A 185 4.76 -2.22 -16.48
N GLY A 186 5.16 -0.95 -16.66
CA GLY A 186 5.26 0.00 -15.56
C GLY A 186 3.92 0.23 -14.85
N SER A 187 2.83 0.39 -15.61
CA SER A 187 1.47 0.57 -15.06
C SER A 187 1.01 -0.65 -14.27
N LEU A 188 1.32 -1.86 -14.73
CA LEU A 188 1.04 -3.08 -13.98
C LEU A 188 1.85 -3.15 -12.68
N ALA A 189 3.13 -2.73 -12.70
CA ALA A 189 3.91 -2.67 -11.47
C ALA A 189 3.27 -1.72 -10.43
N VAL A 190 2.84 -0.53 -10.86
CA VAL A 190 2.08 0.41 -10.01
C VAL A 190 0.79 -0.23 -9.49
N PHE A 191 0.04 -0.88 -10.36
CA PHE A 191 -1.21 -1.55 -9.98
C PHE A 191 -0.98 -2.67 -8.96
N PHE A 192 0.10 -3.45 -9.10
CA PHE A 192 0.44 -4.50 -8.13
C PHE A 192 0.79 -3.93 -6.75
N CYS A 193 1.45 -2.77 -6.67
CA CYS A 193 1.67 -2.08 -5.39
C CYS A 193 0.36 -1.57 -4.75
N LEU A 194 -0.74 -1.49 -5.49
CA LEU A 194 -2.07 -1.13 -4.98
C LEU A 194 -2.91 -2.37 -4.58
N MET A 195 -2.39 -3.58 -4.75
CA MET A 195 -3.08 -4.82 -4.34
C MET A 195 -3.50 -4.86 -2.85
N PRO A 196 -2.79 -4.22 -1.88
CA PRO A 196 -3.27 -4.12 -0.50
C PRO A 196 -4.66 -3.49 -0.35
N LEU A 197 -5.22 -2.83 -1.38
CA LEU A 197 -6.63 -2.40 -1.40
C LEU A 197 -7.60 -3.55 -1.10
N PHE A 198 -7.23 -4.79 -1.44
CA PHE A 198 -8.03 -5.97 -1.13
C PHE A 198 -8.23 -6.16 0.38
N LEU A 199 -7.34 -5.66 1.23
CA LEU A 199 -7.49 -5.69 2.69
C LEU A 199 -8.77 -4.97 3.15
N LEU A 200 -9.30 -4.02 2.37
CA LEU A 200 -10.60 -3.41 2.66
C LEU A 200 -11.72 -4.43 2.85
N ALA A 201 -11.64 -5.60 2.23
CA ALA A 201 -12.65 -6.65 2.35
C ALA A 201 -12.74 -7.25 3.78
N PHE A 202 -11.70 -7.05 4.59
CA PHE A 202 -11.63 -7.50 5.98
C PHE A 202 -11.97 -6.41 6.99
N PHE A 203 -12.05 -5.14 6.57
CA PHE A 203 -12.29 -3.99 7.44
C PHE A 203 -13.76 -3.80 7.91
N PRO A 204 -14.80 -4.36 7.27
CA PRO A 204 -16.19 -4.17 7.71
C PRO A 204 -16.42 -4.45 9.19
N SER A 205 -15.74 -5.45 9.74
CA SER A 205 -15.86 -5.82 11.16
C SER A 205 -15.27 -4.78 12.12
N TYR A 206 -14.33 -3.95 11.64
CA TYR A 206 -13.58 -3.00 12.45
C TYR A 206 -14.05 -1.55 12.29
N VAL A 207 -14.84 -1.24 11.25
CA VAL A 207 -15.31 0.12 10.94
C VAL A 207 -16.83 0.23 11.11
N GLN A 208 -17.32 1.35 11.63
CA GLN A 208 -18.76 1.59 11.76
C GLN A 208 -19.46 1.63 10.39
N LYS A 209 -20.48 0.79 10.19
CA LYS A 209 -21.23 0.60 8.93
C LYS A 209 -21.71 1.89 8.26
N ALA A 210 -22.11 2.90 9.03
CA ALA A 210 -22.65 4.17 8.51
C ALA A 210 -21.66 5.03 7.71
N LYS A 211 -20.38 4.62 7.59
CA LYS A 211 -19.31 5.47 7.02
C LYS A 211 -18.61 4.87 5.80
N TRP A 212 -19.18 3.86 5.15
CA TRP A 212 -18.54 3.17 4.01
C TRP A 212 -18.19 4.09 2.84
N GLY A 213 -19.08 4.99 2.44
CA GLY A 213 -18.78 5.94 1.37
C GLY A 213 -17.56 6.83 1.71
N LYS A 214 -17.52 7.32 2.96
CA LYS A 214 -16.39 8.11 3.45
C LYS A 214 -15.09 7.30 3.52
N LEU A 215 -15.18 6.01 3.81
CA LEU A 215 -14.03 5.10 3.86
C LEU A 215 -13.41 4.95 2.47
N VAL A 216 -14.23 4.65 1.46
CA VAL A 216 -13.76 4.49 0.07
C VAL A 216 -13.11 5.78 -0.43
N HIS A 217 -13.72 6.94 -0.18
CA HIS A 217 -13.11 8.23 -0.53
C HIS A 217 -11.79 8.48 0.21
N ALA A 218 -11.70 8.11 1.48
CA ALA A 218 -10.48 8.25 2.25
C ALA A 218 -9.35 7.37 1.68
N VAL A 219 -9.64 6.12 1.35
CA VAL A 219 -8.64 5.21 0.75
C VAL A 219 -8.25 5.67 -0.66
N HIS A 220 -9.20 6.16 -1.46
CA HIS A 220 -8.91 6.73 -2.77
C HIS A 220 -7.98 7.97 -2.67
N ALA A 221 -8.25 8.84 -1.69
CA ALA A 221 -7.36 9.98 -1.42
C ALA A 221 -5.96 9.54 -0.96
N ALA A 222 -5.86 8.48 -0.11
CA ALA A 222 -4.58 7.94 0.31
C ALA A 222 -3.77 7.37 -0.87
N MET A 223 -4.44 6.66 -1.77
CA MET A 223 -3.83 6.12 -2.98
C MET A 223 -3.27 7.23 -3.88
N TRP A 224 -4.07 8.25 -4.19
CA TRP A 224 -3.62 9.36 -5.03
C TRP A 224 -2.56 10.24 -4.36
N PHE A 225 -2.59 10.35 -3.03
CA PHE A 225 -1.52 11.00 -2.28
C PHE A 225 -0.20 10.25 -2.45
N ALA A 226 -0.20 8.91 -2.30
CA ALA A 226 1.00 8.09 -2.52
C ALA A 226 1.51 8.18 -3.96
N ILE A 227 0.60 8.16 -4.94
CA ILE A 227 0.91 8.35 -6.36
C ILE A 227 1.54 9.72 -6.60
N GLY A 228 1.02 10.79 -5.99
CA GLY A 228 1.58 12.14 -6.08
C GLY A 228 3.01 12.23 -5.53
N VAL A 229 3.28 11.59 -4.41
CA VAL A 229 4.63 11.50 -3.82
C VAL A 229 5.62 10.80 -4.76
N LEU A 230 5.16 9.77 -5.48
CA LEU A 230 6.00 9.07 -6.46
C LEU A 230 6.29 9.89 -7.72
N ALA A 231 5.31 10.65 -8.18
CA ALA A 231 5.46 11.46 -9.40
C ALA A 231 6.52 12.56 -9.26
N ASP A 232 6.80 13.00 -8.03
CA ASP A 232 7.81 14.03 -7.73
C ASP A 232 9.24 13.47 -7.68
N ARG A 233 9.43 12.16 -7.64
CA ARG A 233 10.77 11.58 -7.68
C ARG A 233 11.32 11.56 -9.11
N LYS A 234 12.40 12.33 -9.35
CA LYS A 234 13.23 12.17 -10.53
C LYS A 234 13.60 10.69 -10.70
N SER A 235 13.34 10.13 -11.86
CA SER A 235 13.92 8.86 -12.27
C SER A 235 15.44 9.01 -12.27
N VAL A 236 16.10 8.45 -11.27
CA VAL A 236 17.56 8.30 -11.25
C VAL A 236 17.94 7.18 -12.18
#